data_c84e8c6921cf29987051eea550560b7b
#
_entry.id   c84e8c6921cf29987051eea550560b7b
#
_cell.length_a   1.000
_cell.length_b   1.000
_cell.length_c   1.000
_cell.angle_alpha   90.00
_cell.angle_beta   90.00
_cell.angle_gamma   90.00
#
_symmetry.space_group_name_H-M   'P 1'
#
loop_
_entity.id
_entity.type
_entity.pdbx_description
1 polymer ?
#
loop_
_entity_poly.entity_id
_entity_poly.type
_entity_poly.pdbx_seq_one_letter_code
_entity_poly.pdbx_strand_id
1 'polypeptide(L)'
;LMTFAGCTKVDDTLGSTLVPDNQQMKVGYTTLGARTLAGKLDAAKYVETRLFQSDSLKASNISYGYMGSMLSDTFGLRTAGFLTQYLNVYKVKEGYFGYRPIFDSAQILITITSYGNDTLTPQKYNVYEIKSNKYLTEKPVAAGKTERDTVFYLNFDPVKEGVIGADDEPVFTFTFPDGETTGPATTAVTMNTTPATQNFIDRLMLQKGSGTAYEDDYSIYSTDSLKQWVEEFKGLYIVPAEDQKEKGKGNIYATELESSGFMVYARNRVESDPTLIKDTIGMGYIFYNTSISTEYGNVSVNTIRRDYGMATSADAKFDIADAKEEAGKPITDHPTYDQIYVEGMGGVVTAITFDKPFFDALEAEIVAGNEGAQNFKTLAMTQVRMSIYFKGSNYDWTKLTDMPHMIGEMDKSQTRLGLYTNYKTLSAIPDYAYAYEQNYSTTLAYGGYINRSRGCYVMDITGYAQSLWNSYRSAKAELGADAPWDELKEKIKNRTIYLGPEAYSVYTTTYSVLQGMTPDGVTEEDVPIKIDVTYNLIK
;
A
#
# COMPACT_ATOMS: atom_id res chain seq x y z
N LEU A 1 -28.24 -23.60 52.30
CA LEU A 1 -27.49 -23.20 51.07
C LEU A 1 -26.66 -24.41 50.63
N MET A 2 -27.13 -25.15 49.63
CA MET A 2 -26.38 -26.25 49.03
C MET A 2 -25.79 -25.73 47.70
N THR A 3 -24.47 -25.61 47.66
CA THR A 3 -23.72 -25.37 46.44
C THR A 3 -23.50 -26.69 45.74
N PHE A 4 -24.16 -26.90 44.61
CA PHE A 4 -23.83 -27.97 43.68
C PHE A 4 -22.63 -27.56 42.84
N ALA A 5 -21.43 -27.98 43.22
CA ALA A 5 -20.26 -28.00 42.38
C ALA A 5 -20.30 -29.31 41.58
N GLY A 6 -21.04 -29.31 40.48
CA GLY A 6 -21.02 -30.39 39.50
C GLY A 6 -19.93 -30.19 38.50
N CYS A 7 -18.68 -30.51 38.82
CA CYS A 7 -17.68 -30.82 37.81
C CYS A 7 -18.02 -32.22 37.26
N THR A 8 -18.87 -32.27 36.26
CA THR A 8 -18.94 -33.44 35.37
C THR A 8 -17.64 -33.49 34.58
N LYS A 9 -16.74 -34.40 34.94
CA LYS A 9 -15.72 -34.87 34.01
C LYS A 9 -16.48 -35.37 32.80
N VAL A 10 -16.34 -34.68 31.67
CA VAL A 10 -16.79 -35.21 30.39
C VAL A 10 -15.97 -36.47 30.16
N ASP A 11 -16.65 -37.60 30.08
CA ASP A 11 -15.99 -38.86 29.75
C ASP A 11 -15.66 -38.85 28.25
N ASP A 12 -14.43 -38.47 27.93
CA ASP A 12 -13.93 -38.37 26.55
C ASP A 12 -13.93 -39.73 25.82
N THR A 13 -14.22 -40.83 26.53
CA THR A 13 -14.29 -42.17 25.98
C THR A 13 -15.70 -42.58 25.57
N LEU A 14 -16.71 -41.78 25.95
CA LEU A 14 -18.10 -42.13 25.65
C LEU A 14 -18.38 -42.02 24.13
N GLY A 15 -18.54 -43.16 23.49
CA GLY A 15 -18.77 -43.28 22.05
C GLY A 15 -17.46 -43.47 21.20
N SER A 16 -16.29 -43.45 21.80
CA SER A 16 -15.04 -43.69 21.10
C SER A 16 -14.94 -45.09 20.50
N THR A 17 -15.60 -46.09 21.12
CA THR A 17 -15.70 -47.46 20.61
C THR A 17 -16.65 -47.61 19.42
N LEU A 18 -17.47 -46.59 19.12
CA LEU A 18 -18.39 -46.58 17.99
C LEU A 18 -17.77 -45.98 16.73
N VAL A 19 -16.67 -45.27 16.87
CA VAL A 19 -15.93 -44.69 15.75
C VAL A 19 -14.78 -45.62 15.37
N PRO A 20 -14.66 -46.06 14.10
CA PRO A 20 -13.52 -46.85 13.67
C PRO A 20 -12.19 -46.20 14.05
N ASP A 21 -11.22 -46.97 14.45
CA ASP A 21 -9.91 -46.47 14.94
C ASP A 21 -9.22 -45.53 13.97
N ASN A 22 -9.41 -45.72 12.67
CA ASN A 22 -8.86 -44.85 11.61
C ASN A 22 -9.61 -43.51 11.43
N GLN A 23 -10.76 -43.35 12.11
CA GLN A 23 -11.56 -42.12 12.09
C GLN A 23 -11.53 -41.36 13.43
N GLN A 24 -10.81 -41.87 14.42
CA GLN A 24 -10.63 -41.16 15.69
C GLN A 24 -9.73 -39.94 15.52
N MET A 25 -10.20 -38.80 15.99
CA MET A 25 -9.49 -37.53 16.02
C MET A 25 -9.33 -37.06 17.45
N LYS A 26 -8.19 -36.44 17.75
CA LYS A 26 -7.94 -35.79 19.05
C LYS A 26 -7.74 -34.30 18.82
N VAL A 27 -8.61 -33.49 19.41
CA VAL A 27 -8.47 -32.03 19.36
C VAL A 27 -7.34 -31.58 20.27
N GLY A 28 -6.51 -30.67 19.80
CA GLY A 28 -5.43 -30.05 20.55
C GLY A 28 -5.38 -28.54 20.34
N TYR A 29 -4.66 -27.89 21.22
CA TYR A 29 -4.40 -26.46 21.17
C TYR A 29 -2.99 -26.17 21.66
N THR A 30 -2.24 -25.35 20.93
CA THR A 30 -0.92 -24.89 21.35
C THR A 30 -0.73 -23.42 21.03
N THR A 31 0.06 -22.73 21.84
CA THR A 31 0.42 -21.32 21.64
C THR A 31 1.91 -21.22 21.44
N LEU A 32 2.30 -20.63 20.32
CA LEU A 32 3.68 -20.38 19.94
C LEU A 32 3.94 -18.87 20.00
N GLY A 33 5.03 -18.45 20.64
CA GLY A 33 5.38 -17.04 20.74
C GLY A 33 6.03 -16.65 22.06
N ALA A 34 6.02 -15.36 22.36
CA ALA A 34 6.74 -14.79 23.49
C ALA A 34 6.26 -15.29 24.87
N ARG A 35 4.98 -15.60 24.99
CA ARG A 35 4.40 -16.10 26.24
C ARG A 35 3.41 -17.22 25.98
N THR A 36 3.50 -18.28 26.75
CA THR A 36 2.51 -19.36 26.76
C THR A 36 1.25 -18.95 27.55
N LEU A 37 0.15 -19.70 27.39
CA LEU A 37 -1.06 -19.52 28.20
C LEU A 37 -0.80 -19.60 29.71
N ALA A 38 0.22 -20.36 30.14
CA ALA A 38 0.64 -20.45 31.52
C ALA A 38 1.48 -19.25 32.01
N GLY A 39 1.68 -18.24 31.16
CA GLY A 39 2.48 -17.05 31.47
C GLY A 39 3.98 -17.29 31.50
N LYS A 40 4.45 -18.46 31.03
CA LYS A 40 5.88 -18.74 30.91
C LYS A 40 6.43 -18.04 29.65
N LEU A 41 7.65 -17.49 29.78
CA LEU A 41 8.38 -16.96 28.65
C LEU A 41 8.78 -18.10 27.70
N ASP A 42 8.45 -17.95 26.43
CA ASP A 42 8.89 -18.85 25.37
C ASP A 42 10.00 -18.17 24.57
N ALA A 43 11.22 -18.63 24.77
CA ALA A 43 12.40 -18.07 24.12
C ALA A 43 12.61 -18.60 22.68
N ALA A 44 11.77 -19.52 22.20
CA ALA A 44 11.92 -20.07 20.86
C ALA A 44 11.51 -19.04 19.81
N LYS A 45 12.31 -18.94 18.75
CA LYS A 45 12.00 -18.11 17.58
C LYS A 45 11.25 -18.94 16.54
N TYR A 46 9.93 -18.88 16.57
CA TYR A 46 9.09 -19.59 15.61
C TYR A 46 9.08 -18.92 14.24
N VAL A 47 9.36 -17.61 14.21
CA VAL A 47 9.50 -16.81 12.99
C VAL A 47 10.72 -15.92 13.08
N GLU A 48 11.33 -15.63 11.94
CA GLU A 48 12.29 -14.56 11.76
C GLU A 48 11.61 -13.38 11.07
N THR A 49 11.96 -12.17 11.46
CA THR A 49 11.48 -10.95 10.83
C THR A 49 12.63 -10.20 10.18
N ARG A 50 12.38 -9.68 8.96
CA ARG A 50 13.35 -8.90 8.20
C ARG A 50 12.66 -7.72 7.52
N LEU A 51 13.37 -6.63 7.31
CA LEU A 51 12.87 -5.51 6.51
C LEU A 51 12.80 -5.90 5.04
N PHE A 52 11.78 -5.42 4.37
CA PHE A 52 11.58 -5.60 2.94
C PHE A 52 11.19 -4.25 2.32
N GLN A 53 11.92 -3.81 1.30
CA GLN A 53 11.55 -2.60 0.55
C GLN A 53 10.62 -2.96 -0.60
N SER A 54 9.48 -2.27 -0.66
CA SER A 54 8.42 -2.53 -1.64
C SER A 54 8.27 -1.41 -2.67
N ASP A 55 9.35 -0.70 -3.02
CA ASP A 55 9.39 0.39 -4.00
C ASP A 55 9.03 -0.04 -5.43
N SER A 56 9.06 -1.33 -5.70
CA SER A 56 8.65 -1.92 -6.98
C SER A 56 7.16 -2.25 -7.08
N LEU A 57 6.31 -1.59 -6.30
CA LEU A 57 4.86 -1.66 -6.49
C LEU A 57 4.44 -0.96 -7.77
N LYS A 58 3.46 -1.55 -8.46
CA LYS A 58 2.87 -0.97 -9.67
C LYS A 58 2.29 0.41 -9.36
N ALA A 59 2.66 1.39 -10.14
CA ALA A 59 2.26 2.79 -9.98
C ALA A 59 1.48 3.36 -11.16
N SER A 60 1.28 2.58 -12.21
CA SER A 60 0.56 2.98 -13.42
C SER A 60 -0.85 2.42 -13.46
N ASN A 61 -1.71 3.08 -14.22
CA ASN A 61 -3.13 2.75 -14.36
C ASN A 61 -3.87 2.74 -13.02
N ILE A 62 -3.69 3.81 -12.28
CA ILE A 62 -4.28 4.00 -10.97
C ILE A 62 -5.38 5.05 -11.01
N SER A 63 -6.42 4.87 -10.20
CA SER A 63 -7.54 5.81 -10.09
C SER A 63 -7.26 7.02 -9.21
N TYR A 64 -6.17 6.96 -8.41
CA TYR A 64 -5.82 8.00 -7.45
C TYR A 64 -4.42 8.53 -7.71
N GLY A 65 -4.30 9.85 -7.88
CA GLY A 65 -3.03 10.56 -7.90
C GLY A 65 -2.60 10.95 -6.50
N TYR A 66 -1.33 10.69 -6.14
CA TYR A 66 -0.79 11.09 -4.85
C TYR A 66 0.05 12.34 -4.99
N MET A 67 -0.22 13.36 -4.16
CA MET A 67 0.54 14.60 -4.17
C MET A 67 0.80 15.11 -2.76
N GLY A 68 2.01 15.54 -2.52
CA GLY A 68 2.42 16.15 -1.26
C GLY A 68 3.78 15.71 -0.77
N SER A 69 4.26 16.38 0.26
CA SER A 69 5.50 16.07 0.93
C SER A 69 5.29 16.06 2.44
N MET A 70 5.86 15.07 3.11
CA MET A 70 5.77 14.93 4.57
C MET A 70 7.10 14.46 5.14
N LEU A 71 7.45 14.94 6.32
CA LEU A 71 8.63 14.53 7.06
C LEU A 71 8.22 13.85 8.36
N SER A 72 8.45 12.55 8.43
CA SER A 72 8.14 11.70 9.58
C SER A 72 9.41 11.45 10.40
N ASP A 73 9.26 11.34 11.73
CA ASP A 73 10.38 10.97 12.61
C ASP A 73 10.86 9.54 12.34
N THR A 74 9.96 8.64 11.97
CA THR A 74 10.23 7.21 11.76
C THR A 74 10.77 6.93 10.36
N PHE A 75 10.09 7.44 9.32
CA PHE A 75 10.39 7.08 7.93
C PHE A 75 11.07 8.20 7.14
N GLY A 76 11.46 9.30 7.79
CA GLY A 76 12.09 10.41 7.12
C GLY A 76 11.17 11.12 6.12
N LEU A 77 11.78 11.59 5.03
CA LEU A 77 11.08 12.34 3.99
C LEU A 77 10.37 11.42 2.99
N ARG A 78 9.12 11.77 2.69
CA ARG A 78 8.36 11.20 1.57
C ARG A 78 7.78 12.34 0.75
N THR A 79 8.03 12.34 -0.56
CA THR A 79 7.48 13.30 -1.51
C THR A 79 6.83 12.56 -2.65
N ALA A 80 5.54 12.78 -2.85
CA ALA A 80 4.73 12.14 -3.88
C ALA A 80 4.27 13.16 -4.91
N GLY A 81 4.23 12.73 -6.17
CA GLY A 81 3.63 13.42 -7.28
C GLY A 81 2.94 12.43 -8.21
N PHE A 82 2.17 12.92 -9.15
CA PHE A 82 1.55 12.08 -10.15
C PHE A 82 1.57 12.71 -11.54
N LEU A 83 1.76 11.84 -12.53
CA LEU A 83 1.59 12.17 -13.93
C LEU A 83 0.20 11.72 -14.35
N THR A 84 -0.48 12.54 -15.13
CA THR A 84 -1.80 12.18 -15.68
C THR A 84 -2.01 12.85 -17.03
N GLN A 85 -2.66 12.13 -17.93
CA GLN A 85 -3.25 12.73 -19.11
C GLN A 85 -4.52 13.49 -18.72
N TYR A 86 -5.01 14.33 -19.60
CA TYR A 86 -6.27 15.05 -19.41
C TYR A 86 -7.03 15.13 -20.73
N LEU A 87 -8.35 15.17 -20.62
CA LEU A 87 -9.26 15.24 -21.77
C LEU A 87 -10.20 16.44 -21.62
N ASN A 88 -10.55 17.02 -22.73
CA ASN A 88 -11.56 18.07 -22.74
C ASN A 88 -12.94 17.53 -22.38
N VAL A 89 -13.66 18.23 -21.52
CA VAL A 89 -15.02 17.86 -21.06
C VAL A 89 -16.10 18.33 -22.02
N TYR A 90 -15.83 19.42 -22.76
CA TYR A 90 -16.83 20.08 -23.61
C TYR A 90 -16.50 19.88 -25.08
N LYS A 91 -17.55 19.75 -25.91
CA LYS A 91 -17.39 19.84 -27.36
C LYS A 91 -17.06 21.28 -27.75
N VAL A 92 -15.88 21.50 -28.24
CA VAL A 92 -15.44 22.80 -28.76
C VAL A 92 -15.80 22.87 -30.25
N LYS A 93 -16.60 23.86 -30.61
CA LYS A 93 -17.01 24.10 -32.00
C LYS A 93 -16.02 25.01 -32.70
N GLU A 94 -15.98 24.94 -34.04
CA GLU A 94 -15.22 25.88 -34.85
C GLU A 94 -15.54 27.33 -34.45
N GLY A 95 -14.49 28.15 -34.33
CA GLY A 95 -14.61 29.54 -33.92
C GLY A 95 -14.89 29.78 -32.42
N TYR A 96 -14.92 28.74 -31.58
CA TYR A 96 -15.22 28.88 -30.15
C TYR A 96 -14.29 29.85 -29.43
N PHE A 97 -13.00 29.80 -29.73
CA PHE A 97 -12.02 30.67 -29.09
C PHE A 97 -12.06 32.11 -29.66
N GLY A 98 -12.63 32.28 -30.85
CA GLY A 98 -12.83 33.58 -31.47
C GLY A 98 -11.54 34.32 -31.78
N TYR A 99 -11.65 35.66 -31.89
CA TYR A 99 -10.57 36.53 -32.27
C TYR A 99 -9.73 36.96 -31.05
N ARG A 100 -8.40 36.64 -31.08
CA ARG A 100 -7.41 37.04 -30.07
C ARG A 100 -7.89 36.82 -28.62
N PRO A 101 -8.13 35.59 -28.21
CA PRO A 101 -8.55 35.30 -26.87
C PRO A 101 -7.51 35.78 -25.84
N ILE A 102 -8.01 36.18 -24.67
CA ILE A 102 -7.20 36.67 -23.56
C ILE A 102 -7.41 35.69 -22.41
N PHE A 103 -6.36 35.08 -21.93
CA PHE A 103 -6.38 34.28 -20.72
C PHE A 103 -6.70 35.15 -19.49
N ASP A 104 -7.64 34.72 -18.67
CA ASP A 104 -8.02 35.40 -17.43
C ASP A 104 -7.51 34.66 -16.18
N SER A 105 -7.86 33.39 -16.05
CA SER A 105 -7.50 32.60 -14.87
C SER A 105 -7.60 31.10 -15.15
N ALA A 106 -7.01 30.32 -14.28
CA ALA A 106 -7.18 28.87 -14.25
C ALA A 106 -7.37 28.37 -12.81
N GLN A 107 -8.12 27.29 -12.67
CA GLN A 107 -8.36 26.60 -11.41
C GLN A 107 -8.09 25.13 -11.57
N ILE A 108 -7.42 24.50 -10.59
CA ILE A 108 -7.37 23.06 -10.47
C ILE A 108 -8.52 22.59 -9.58
N LEU A 109 -9.21 21.54 -10.02
CA LEU A 109 -10.26 20.87 -9.27
C LEU A 109 -9.67 19.60 -8.68
N ILE A 110 -9.65 19.52 -7.36
CA ILE A 110 -9.04 18.41 -6.62
C ILE A 110 -10.10 17.74 -5.77
N THR A 111 -10.32 16.45 -5.98
CA THR A 111 -11.21 15.63 -5.14
C THR A 111 -10.37 14.76 -4.23
N ILE A 112 -10.23 15.17 -2.98
CA ILE A 112 -9.43 14.45 -1.98
C ILE A 112 -10.27 13.32 -1.38
N THR A 113 -9.74 12.09 -1.40
CA THR A 113 -10.37 10.88 -0.85
C THR A 113 -9.67 10.34 0.38
N SER A 114 -8.36 10.60 0.51
CA SER A 114 -7.58 10.19 1.67
C SER A 114 -6.43 11.17 1.92
N TYR A 115 -6.07 11.32 3.18
CA TYR A 115 -4.99 12.19 3.64
C TYR A 115 -4.38 11.64 4.94
N GLY A 116 -3.17 12.11 5.26
CA GLY A 116 -2.48 11.77 6.51
C GLY A 116 -2.88 12.69 7.68
N ASN A 117 -1.98 12.84 8.65
CA ASN A 117 -2.28 13.48 9.93
C ASN A 117 -2.28 15.02 9.91
N ASP A 118 -1.40 15.65 9.11
CA ASP A 118 -1.29 17.12 9.04
C ASP A 118 -2.02 17.66 7.82
N THR A 119 -3.23 18.17 8.03
CA THR A 119 -4.09 18.73 6.98
C THR A 119 -4.05 20.27 6.93
N LEU A 120 -3.24 20.90 7.77
CA LEU A 120 -3.24 22.36 7.93
C LEU A 120 -2.01 23.04 7.30
N THR A 121 -0.89 22.32 7.16
CA THR A 121 0.33 22.90 6.58
C THR A 121 0.19 23.07 5.07
N PRO A 122 0.15 24.31 4.56
CA PRO A 122 0.07 24.57 3.13
C PRO A 122 1.35 24.10 2.41
N GLN A 123 1.16 23.51 1.23
CA GLN A 123 2.24 23.10 0.35
C GLN A 123 2.04 23.75 -1.02
N LYS A 124 3.13 24.25 -1.59
CA LYS A 124 3.14 24.75 -2.96
C LYS A 124 3.40 23.60 -3.92
N TYR A 125 2.63 23.56 -5.01
CA TYR A 125 2.75 22.56 -6.07
C TYR A 125 3.15 23.21 -7.37
N ASN A 126 3.97 22.50 -8.14
CA ASN A 126 4.28 22.80 -9.52
C ASN A 126 3.45 21.86 -10.42
N VAL A 127 2.95 22.42 -11.51
CA VAL A 127 2.26 21.70 -12.58
C VAL A 127 3.12 21.81 -13.83
N TYR A 128 3.80 20.72 -14.20
CA TYR A 128 4.64 20.66 -15.39
C TYR A 128 3.89 20.02 -16.54
N GLU A 129 4.13 20.52 -17.74
CA GLU A 129 3.68 19.85 -18.95
C GLU A 129 4.61 18.70 -19.30
N ILE A 130 4.03 17.53 -19.61
CA ILE A 130 4.78 16.35 -20.05
C ILE A 130 5.20 16.54 -21.51
N LYS A 131 6.50 16.44 -21.80
CA LYS A 131 7.08 16.65 -23.12
C LYS A 131 7.33 15.37 -23.91
N SER A 132 7.50 14.26 -23.21
CA SER A 132 7.72 12.96 -23.85
C SER A 132 6.49 12.09 -23.80
N ASN A 133 6.04 11.60 -24.94
CA ASN A 133 4.96 10.63 -25.03
C ASN A 133 5.41 9.18 -24.87
N LYS A 134 6.72 8.93 -24.77
CA LYS A 134 7.32 7.59 -24.72
C LYS A 134 6.67 6.66 -23.69
N TYR A 135 6.17 7.21 -22.58
CA TYR A 135 5.64 6.45 -21.46
C TYR A 135 4.12 6.56 -21.29
N LEU A 136 3.48 7.57 -21.89
CA LEU A 136 2.09 7.92 -21.64
C LEU A 136 1.19 7.78 -22.87
N THR A 137 1.77 7.48 -24.03
CA THR A 137 1.00 7.23 -25.25
C THR A 137 0.78 5.75 -25.49
N GLU A 138 -0.05 5.46 -26.47
CA GLU A 138 -0.40 4.12 -26.90
C GLU A 138 0.83 3.21 -27.01
N LYS A 139 0.77 2.09 -26.30
CA LYS A 139 1.65 0.96 -26.53
C LYS A 139 0.79 -0.22 -26.94
N PRO A 140 1.17 -0.92 -28.01
CA PRO A 140 0.40 -2.08 -28.45
C PRO A 140 0.33 -3.11 -27.32
N VAL A 141 -0.86 -3.66 -27.13
CA VAL A 141 -1.05 -4.83 -26.29
C VAL A 141 -0.34 -6.00 -26.98
N ALA A 142 0.51 -6.73 -26.28
CA ALA A 142 1.17 -7.90 -26.85
C ALA A 142 0.12 -8.91 -27.33
N ALA A 143 0.40 -9.60 -28.42
CA ALA A 143 -0.51 -10.57 -28.99
C ALA A 143 -0.94 -11.62 -27.97
N GLY A 144 -2.24 -11.78 -27.78
CA GLY A 144 -2.84 -12.73 -26.82
C GLY A 144 -2.89 -12.25 -25.36
N LYS A 145 -2.54 -10.97 -25.09
CA LYS A 145 -2.70 -10.36 -23.77
C LYS A 145 -3.72 -9.24 -23.80
N THR A 146 -4.40 -9.02 -22.67
CA THR A 146 -5.36 -7.93 -22.47
C THR A 146 -4.73 -6.72 -21.80
N GLU A 147 -3.54 -6.88 -21.21
CA GLU A 147 -2.82 -5.82 -20.50
C GLU A 147 -1.66 -5.28 -21.33
N ARG A 148 -1.37 -4.00 -21.18
CA ARG A 148 -0.25 -3.32 -21.84
C ARG A 148 1.06 -3.72 -21.18
N ASP A 149 2.12 -3.89 -21.97
CA ASP A 149 3.39 -4.42 -21.50
C ASP A 149 4.21 -3.44 -20.63
N THR A 150 3.87 -2.15 -20.61
CA THR A 150 4.63 -1.17 -19.83
C THR A 150 3.98 -0.96 -18.47
N VAL A 151 4.69 -1.37 -17.43
CA VAL A 151 4.34 -1.11 -16.04
C VAL A 151 5.34 -0.12 -15.47
N PHE A 152 4.84 0.94 -14.83
CA PHE A 152 5.64 1.86 -14.05
C PHE A 152 5.52 1.50 -12.57
N TYR A 153 6.60 1.75 -11.85
CA TYR A 153 6.69 1.51 -10.42
C TYR A 153 6.79 2.83 -9.65
N LEU A 154 6.49 2.81 -8.36
CA LEU A 154 6.44 4.01 -7.53
C LEU A 154 7.75 4.80 -7.47
N ASN A 155 8.89 4.16 -7.69
CA ASN A 155 10.21 4.80 -7.78
C ASN A 155 10.52 5.42 -9.14
N PHE A 156 9.54 5.50 -10.05
CA PHE A 156 9.70 6.17 -11.33
C PHE A 156 10.08 7.64 -11.15
N ASP A 157 11.13 8.06 -11.86
CA ASP A 157 11.63 9.44 -11.81
C ASP A 157 11.41 10.13 -13.15
N PRO A 158 10.43 11.05 -13.27
CA PRO A 158 10.09 11.70 -14.53
C PRO A 158 11.22 12.51 -15.17
N VAL A 159 12.14 13.03 -14.36
CA VAL A 159 13.30 13.81 -14.85
C VAL A 159 14.35 12.88 -15.44
N LYS A 160 14.74 11.84 -14.72
CA LYS A 160 15.73 10.85 -15.20
C LYS A 160 15.25 10.14 -16.47
N GLU A 161 13.96 9.89 -16.58
CA GLU A 161 13.37 9.23 -17.74
C GLU A 161 13.08 10.20 -18.91
N GLY A 162 13.37 11.49 -18.72
CA GLY A 162 13.21 12.51 -19.76
C GLY A 162 11.74 12.80 -20.11
N VAL A 163 10.83 12.56 -19.18
CA VAL A 163 9.41 12.90 -19.32
C VAL A 163 9.19 14.40 -19.13
N ILE A 164 9.94 14.99 -18.21
CA ILE A 164 10.11 16.44 -18.05
C ILE A 164 11.59 16.77 -18.05
N GLY A 165 11.97 17.99 -18.47
CA GLY A 165 13.34 18.48 -18.39
C GLY A 165 13.67 18.93 -16.95
N ALA A 166 14.95 18.80 -16.55
CA ALA A 166 15.41 19.25 -15.24
C ALA A 166 15.24 20.78 -15.02
N ASP A 167 15.34 21.54 -16.10
CA ASP A 167 15.23 23.01 -16.12
C ASP A 167 13.87 23.49 -16.65
N ASP A 168 12.89 22.60 -16.78
CA ASP A 168 11.57 22.98 -17.26
C ASP A 168 10.85 23.89 -16.25
N GLU A 169 10.26 24.96 -16.75
CA GLU A 169 9.38 25.80 -15.94
C GLU A 169 7.98 25.15 -15.84
N PRO A 170 7.35 25.12 -14.65
CA PRO A 170 5.98 24.67 -14.53
C PRO A 170 5.05 25.59 -15.32
N VAL A 171 3.99 25.04 -15.90
CA VAL A 171 2.97 25.83 -16.61
C VAL A 171 2.04 26.55 -15.65
N PHE A 172 1.86 26.03 -14.43
CA PHE A 172 1.15 26.65 -13.32
C PHE A 172 1.78 26.27 -11.98
N THR A 173 1.45 27.06 -10.96
CA THR A 173 1.67 26.70 -9.55
C THR A 173 0.39 26.90 -8.76
N PHE A 174 0.19 26.16 -7.67
CA PHE A 174 -0.90 26.39 -6.74
C PHE A 174 -0.48 26.01 -5.32
N THR A 175 -1.27 26.42 -4.32
CA THR A 175 -1.05 26.07 -2.91
C THR A 175 -2.24 25.29 -2.38
N PHE A 176 -1.99 24.14 -1.73
CA PHE A 176 -3.01 23.32 -1.10
C PHE A 176 -2.45 22.66 0.17
N PRO A 177 -3.22 22.54 1.25
CA PRO A 177 -4.52 23.19 1.47
C PRO A 177 -4.40 24.72 1.48
N ASP A 178 -5.50 25.41 1.21
CA ASP A 178 -5.57 26.87 1.19
C ASP A 178 -5.97 27.48 2.55
N GLY A 179 -6.08 26.64 3.58
CA GLY A 179 -6.51 27.01 4.93
C GLY A 179 -8.01 26.87 5.19
N GLU A 180 -8.83 26.71 4.15
CA GLU A 180 -10.29 26.60 4.29
C GLU A 180 -10.79 25.17 4.08
N THR A 181 -10.06 24.34 3.35
CA THR A 181 -10.50 23.01 2.93
C THR A 181 -9.59 21.92 3.46
N THR A 182 -10.11 21.09 4.35
CA THR A 182 -9.35 20.01 5.04
C THR A 182 -10.00 18.63 4.97
N GLY A 183 -11.10 18.48 4.25
CA GLY A 183 -11.86 17.24 4.22
C GLY A 183 -12.00 16.61 2.83
N PRO A 184 -12.51 15.38 2.75
CA PRO A 184 -12.84 14.74 1.49
C PRO A 184 -13.95 15.52 0.79
N ALA A 185 -13.57 16.37 -0.14
CA ALA A 185 -14.46 17.18 -0.97
C ALA A 185 -13.73 17.57 -2.26
N THR A 186 -14.51 17.90 -3.28
CA THR A 186 -13.98 18.55 -4.47
C THR A 186 -13.75 20.02 -4.18
N THR A 187 -12.50 20.46 -4.31
CA THR A 187 -12.10 21.84 -4.07
C THR A 187 -11.55 22.45 -5.35
N ALA A 188 -11.99 23.66 -5.65
CA ALA A 188 -11.43 24.47 -6.73
C ALA A 188 -10.33 25.38 -6.15
N VAL A 189 -9.09 25.19 -6.59
CA VAL A 189 -7.95 26.00 -6.16
C VAL A 189 -7.45 26.84 -7.32
N THR A 190 -7.31 28.16 -7.10
CA THR A 190 -6.77 29.05 -8.12
C THR A 190 -5.31 28.75 -8.41
N MET A 191 -4.98 28.60 -9.69
CA MET A 191 -3.62 28.39 -10.16
C MET A 191 -2.95 29.73 -10.48
N ASN A 192 -1.71 29.88 -10.04
CA ASN A 192 -0.88 31.04 -10.34
C ASN A 192 -0.15 30.82 -11.66
N THR A 193 -0.05 31.89 -12.45
CA THR A 193 0.69 31.89 -13.72
C THR A 193 2.19 31.88 -13.53
N THR A 194 2.88 31.36 -14.54
CA THR A 194 4.32 31.35 -14.68
C THR A 194 4.68 31.90 -16.08
N PRO A 195 5.95 32.12 -16.41
CA PRO A 195 6.34 32.50 -17.78
C PRO A 195 5.90 31.48 -18.85
N ALA A 196 5.75 30.19 -18.48
CA ALA A 196 5.33 29.14 -19.41
C ALA A 196 3.81 29.07 -19.64
N THR A 197 3.00 29.69 -18.78
CA THR A 197 1.52 29.60 -18.81
C THR A 197 0.95 30.06 -20.15
N GLN A 198 1.38 31.22 -20.64
CA GLN A 198 0.76 31.83 -21.83
C GLN A 198 0.89 30.91 -23.06
N ASN A 199 2.07 30.36 -23.29
CA ASN A 199 2.28 29.43 -24.42
C ASN A 199 1.43 28.16 -24.28
N PHE A 200 1.35 27.59 -23.09
CA PHE A 200 0.50 26.42 -22.82
C PHE A 200 -0.98 26.70 -23.13
N ILE A 201 -1.48 27.85 -22.68
CA ILE A 201 -2.87 28.26 -22.91
C ILE A 201 -3.12 28.58 -24.39
N ASP A 202 -2.18 29.23 -25.07
CA ASP A 202 -2.31 29.57 -26.49
C ASP A 202 -2.38 28.30 -27.36
N ARG A 203 -1.66 27.26 -26.99
CA ARG A 203 -1.78 25.95 -27.67
C ARG A 203 -3.12 25.28 -27.40
N LEU A 204 -3.63 25.31 -26.16
CA LEU A 204 -4.96 24.80 -25.85
C LEU A 204 -6.05 25.57 -26.60
N MET A 205 -5.89 26.88 -26.84
CA MET A 205 -6.81 27.71 -27.60
C MET A 205 -6.49 27.73 -29.10
N LEU A 206 -5.64 26.84 -29.59
CA LEU A 206 -5.29 26.66 -31.02
C LEU A 206 -4.80 27.95 -31.69
N GLN A 207 -4.13 28.82 -30.94
CA GLN A 207 -3.69 30.12 -31.46
C GLN A 207 -2.55 29.99 -32.42
N LYS A 208 -2.57 30.86 -33.49
CA LYS A 208 -1.49 30.97 -34.45
C LYS A 208 -0.17 31.37 -33.80
N GLY A 209 0.90 30.69 -34.15
CA GLY A 209 2.23 30.93 -33.59
C GLY A 209 2.43 30.36 -32.18
N SER A 210 1.52 29.58 -31.65
CA SER A 210 1.66 28.90 -30.36
C SER A 210 2.57 27.66 -30.44
N GLY A 211 2.74 27.11 -31.63
CA GLY A 211 3.54 25.92 -31.88
C GLY A 211 2.77 24.61 -31.77
N THR A 212 1.44 24.65 -31.63
CA THR A 212 0.60 23.46 -31.80
C THR A 212 0.53 23.03 -33.24
N ALA A 213 0.43 21.73 -33.51
CA ALA A 213 0.16 21.20 -34.85
C ALA A 213 -1.25 21.51 -35.36
N TYR A 214 -2.14 22.00 -34.49
CA TYR A 214 -3.58 22.22 -34.74
C TYR A 214 -3.97 23.70 -34.68
N GLU A 215 -3.14 24.61 -35.19
CA GLU A 215 -3.49 26.03 -35.25
C GLU A 215 -4.79 26.23 -36.07
N ASP A 216 -5.80 26.84 -35.46
CA ASP A 216 -7.16 27.00 -35.99
C ASP A 216 -7.87 25.69 -36.39
N ASP A 217 -7.32 24.52 -36.06
CA ASP A 217 -7.90 23.21 -36.40
C ASP A 217 -8.64 22.61 -35.21
N TYR A 218 -9.94 22.86 -35.13
CA TYR A 218 -10.83 22.41 -34.07
C TYR A 218 -11.11 20.89 -34.10
N SER A 219 -10.63 20.16 -35.09
CA SER A 219 -10.79 18.70 -35.17
C SER A 219 -10.16 17.98 -34.00
N ILE A 220 -9.10 18.56 -33.40
CA ILE A 220 -8.43 18.01 -32.20
C ILE A 220 -9.39 17.89 -30.97
N TYR A 221 -10.43 18.71 -30.92
CA TYR A 221 -11.44 18.69 -29.86
C TYR A 221 -12.60 17.70 -30.12
N SER A 222 -12.53 16.92 -31.20
CA SER A 222 -13.49 15.85 -31.48
C SER A 222 -13.26 14.65 -30.56
N THR A 223 -14.34 13.97 -30.16
CA THR A 223 -14.26 12.70 -29.42
C THR A 223 -13.58 11.59 -30.20
N ASP A 224 -13.51 11.70 -31.53
CA ASP A 224 -12.85 10.74 -32.41
C ASP A 224 -11.33 10.99 -32.52
N SER A 225 -10.84 12.08 -31.93
CA SER A 225 -9.44 12.52 -32.00
C SER A 225 -8.68 12.29 -30.68
N LEU A 226 -9.11 11.38 -29.82
CA LEU A 226 -8.46 11.12 -28.51
C LEU A 226 -6.98 10.74 -28.66
N LYS A 227 -6.63 9.98 -29.67
CA LYS A 227 -5.24 9.62 -29.94
C LYS A 227 -4.40 10.85 -30.25
N GLN A 228 -4.86 11.67 -31.19
CA GLN A 228 -4.20 12.92 -31.57
C GLN A 228 -4.11 13.88 -30.39
N TRP A 229 -5.18 13.93 -29.56
CA TRP A 229 -5.20 14.73 -28.34
C TRP A 229 -4.05 14.38 -27.40
N VAL A 230 -3.90 13.09 -27.04
CA VAL A 230 -2.83 12.66 -26.11
C VAL A 230 -1.43 12.71 -26.73
N GLU A 231 -1.33 12.74 -28.05
CA GLU A 231 -0.06 12.96 -28.75
C GLU A 231 0.35 14.44 -28.75
N GLU A 232 -0.60 15.35 -28.86
CA GLU A 232 -0.37 16.80 -28.80
C GLU A 232 -0.25 17.28 -27.35
N PHE A 233 -1.27 16.98 -26.54
CA PHE A 233 -1.36 17.36 -25.12
C PHE A 233 -1.06 16.15 -24.24
N LYS A 234 0.22 15.86 -24.05
CA LYS A 234 0.73 14.61 -23.48
C LYS A 234 0.35 14.37 -22.02
N GLY A 235 -0.01 15.43 -21.29
CA GLY A 235 -0.40 15.35 -19.90
C GLY A 235 0.32 16.34 -19.00
N LEU A 236 0.06 16.22 -17.71
CA LEU A 236 0.62 17.05 -16.65
C LEU A 236 1.32 16.20 -15.60
N TYR A 237 2.38 16.74 -15.01
CA TYR A 237 3.01 16.23 -13.81
C TYR A 237 2.80 17.22 -12.67
N ILE A 238 2.13 16.76 -11.62
CA ILE A 238 1.80 17.57 -10.44
C ILE A 238 2.63 17.04 -9.28
N VAL A 239 3.43 17.92 -8.67
CA VAL A 239 4.39 17.55 -7.63
C VAL A 239 4.62 18.73 -6.68
N PRO A 240 4.95 18.52 -5.39
CA PRO A 240 5.37 19.60 -4.50
C PRO A 240 6.55 20.36 -5.08
N ALA A 241 6.51 21.70 -4.97
CA ALA A 241 7.59 22.56 -5.41
C ALA A 241 8.85 22.42 -4.55
N GLU A 242 8.67 22.09 -3.28
CA GLU A 242 9.73 21.84 -2.31
C GLU A 242 9.39 20.67 -1.41
N ASP A 243 10.44 20.03 -0.89
CA ASP A 243 10.31 19.01 0.14
C ASP A 243 9.94 19.61 1.49
N GLN A 244 9.16 18.85 2.28
CA GLN A 244 8.86 19.23 3.65
C GLN A 244 10.13 19.21 4.50
N LYS A 245 10.35 20.30 5.28
CA LYS A 245 11.54 20.50 6.13
C LYS A 245 11.25 20.39 7.62
N GLU A 246 9.97 20.54 8.00
CA GLU A 246 9.55 20.47 9.40
C GLU A 246 9.04 19.08 9.74
N LYS A 247 9.56 18.53 10.84
CA LYS A 247 9.15 17.21 11.35
C LYS A 247 7.71 17.19 11.79
N GLY A 248 7.03 16.10 11.50
CA GLY A 248 5.62 15.91 11.81
C GLY A 248 4.69 16.80 11.02
N LYS A 249 5.23 17.51 10.01
CA LYS A 249 4.49 18.41 9.14
C LYS A 249 4.38 17.88 7.72
N GLY A 250 3.44 18.48 7.01
CA GLY A 250 3.10 18.12 5.65
C GLY A 250 2.21 16.90 5.56
N ASN A 251 1.74 16.64 4.36
CA ASN A 251 0.80 15.58 4.07
C ASN A 251 0.94 15.11 2.63
N ILE A 252 0.54 13.88 2.37
CA ILE A 252 0.35 13.34 1.03
C ILE A 252 -1.14 13.07 0.86
N TYR A 253 -1.74 13.70 -0.13
CA TYR A 253 -3.16 13.60 -0.43
C TYR A 253 -3.40 12.59 -1.55
N ALA A 254 -4.42 11.75 -1.41
CA ALA A 254 -4.94 10.93 -2.49
C ALA A 254 -6.05 11.70 -3.22
N THR A 255 -5.82 11.97 -4.49
CA THR A 255 -6.74 12.70 -5.37
C THR A 255 -7.39 11.73 -6.34
N GLU A 256 -8.72 11.66 -6.35
CA GLU A 256 -9.48 10.85 -7.30
C GLU A 256 -9.43 11.49 -8.69
N LEU A 257 -8.77 10.85 -9.65
CA LEU A 257 -8.50 11.43 -10.97
C LEU A 257 -9.76 11.59 -11.83
N GLU A 258 -10.73 10.69 -11.69
CA GLU A 258 -11.99 10.73 -12.46
C GLU A 258 -12.88 11.93 -12.10
N SER A 259 -12.78 12.40 -10.85
CA SER A 259 -13.52 13.55 -10.34
C SER A 259 -12.66 14.82 -10.22
N SER A 260 -11.45 14.80 -10.76
CA SER A 260 -10.49 15.90 -10.68
C SER A 260 -10.08 16.37 -12.08
N GLY A 261 -9.56 17.59 -12.15
CA GLY A 261 -9.19 18.18 -13.43
C GLY A 261 -8.79 19.64 -13.30
N PHE A 262 -8.95 20.41 -14.35
CA PHE A 262 -8.72 21.85 -14.29
C PHE A 262 -9.66 22.62 -15.22
N MET A 263 -9.88 23.88 -14.88
CA MET A 263 -10.68 24.83 -15.64
C MET A 263 -9.80 25.99 -16.10
N VAL A 264 -10.01 26.44 -17.32
CA VAL A 264 -9.39 27.62 -17.88
C VAL A 264 -10.48 28.63 -18.25
N TYR A 265 -10.31 29.86 -17.85
CA TYR A 265 -11.20 30.96 -18.16
C TYR A 265 -10.47 31.99 -19.03
N ALA A 266 -11.15 32.43 -20.08
CA ALA A 266 -10.64 33.39 -21.05
C ALA A 266 -11.77 34.28 -21.58
N ARG A 267 -11.40 35.30 -22.31
CA ARG A 267 -12.34 36.19 -23.03
C ARG A 267 -11.84 36.35 -24.45
N ASN A 268 -12.74 36.37 -25.41
CA ASN A 268 -12.40 36.74 -26.78
C ASN A 268 -12.74 38.17 -27.10
N ARG A 269 -12.16 38.71 -28.19
CA ARG A 269 -12.35 40.06 -28.65
C ARG A 269 -13.34 40.11 -29.82
N VAL A 270 -13.88 41.28 -30.08
CA VAL A 270 -14.65 41.57 -31.31
C VAL A 270 -13.64 41.79 -32.42
N GLU A 271 -13.76 41.06 -33.55
CA GLU A 271 -12.78 41.15 -34.67
C GLU A 271 -12.81 42.55 -35.36
N SER A 272 -14.00 43.15 -35.51
CA SER A 272 -14.17 44.48 -36.07
C SER A 272 -13.68 45.61 -35.15
N ASP A 273 -13.61 45.37 -33.85
CA ASP A 273 -13.09 46.30 -32.86
C ASP A 273 -12.39 45.52 -31.74
N PRO A 274 -11.09 45.26 -31.82
CA PRO A 274 -10.34 44.44 -30.86
C PRO A 274 -10.24 45.04 -29.44
N THR A 275 -10.73 46.27 -29.25
CA THR A 275 -10.79 46.86 -27.90
C THR A 275 -12.01 46.35 -27.12
N LEU A 276 -13.01 45.79 -27.80
CA LEU A 276 -14.21 45.25 -27.19
C LEU A 276 -14.08 43.76 -26.91
N ILE A 277 -14.60 43.34 -25.75
CA ILE A 277 -14.76 41.92 -25.40
C ILE A 277 -16.08 41.41 -25.96
N LYS A 278 -16.05 40.25 -26.61
CA LYS A 278 -17.25 39.66 -27.20
C LYS A 278 -17.90 38.65 -26.23
N ASP A 279 -17.14 37.61 -25.84
CA ASP A 279 -17.67 36.52 -25.04
C ASP A 279 -16.66 36.10 -23.96
N THR A 280 -17.19 35.47 -22.90
CA THR A 280 -16.38 34.71 -21.93
C THR A 280 -16.25 33.27 -22.40
N ILE A 281 -15.07 32.71 -22.30
CA ILE A 281 -14.72 31.32 -22.65
C ILE A 281 -14.45 30.55 -21.38
N GLY A 282 -15.08 29.39 -21.23
CA GLY A 282 -14.76 28.42 -20.17
C GLY A 282 -14.39 27.08 -20.80
N MET A 283 -13.26 26.53 -20.40
CA MET A 283 -12.79 25.21 -20.83
C MET A 283 -12.53 24.34 -19.61
N GLY A 284 -13.13 23.16 -19.58
CA GLY A 284 -12.92 22.17 -18.54
C GLY A 284 -12.20 20.94 -19.08
N TYR A 285 -11.26 20.47 -18.28
CA TYR A 285 -10.48 19.28 -18.57
C TYR A 285 -10.55 18.33 -17.36
N ILE A 286 -10.85 17.05 -17.60
CA ILE A 286 -10.80 16.01 -16.57
C ILE A 286 -9.46 15.28 -16.66
N PHE A 287 -8.95 14.83 -15.55
CA PHE A 287 -7.79 13.97 -15.53
C PHE A 287 -8.16 12.59 -16.08
N TYR A 288 -7.28 12.07 -16.89
CA TYR A 288 -7.50 10.82 -17.57
C TYR A 288 -7.22 9.66 -16.64
N ASN A 289 -8.08 8.64 -16.67
CA ASN A 289 -7.88 7.38 -15.99
C ASN A 289 -8.21 6.20 -16.90
N THR A 290 -7.87 4.98 -16.47
CA THR A 290 -8.03 3.76 -17.25
C THR A 290 -9.47 3.39 -17.57
N SER A 291 -10.45 3.88 -16.81
CA SER A 291 -11.86 3.60 -17.04
C SER A 291 -12.43 4.36 -18.25
N ILE A 292 -11.77 5.46 -18.66
CA ILE A 292 -12.21 6.29 -19.77
C ILE A 292 -11.79 5.70 -21.11
N SER A 293 -10.56 5.14 -21.19
CA SER A 293 -10.06 4.49 -22.42
C SER A 293 -8.93 3.53 -22.10
N THR A 294 -9.03 2.32 -22.59
CA THR A 294 -7.98 1.30 -22.53
C THR A 294 -7.06 1.33 -23.76
N GLU A 295 -7.36 2.18 -24.76
CA GLU A 295 -6.67 2.17 -26.04
C GLU A 295 -5.33 2.92 -26.05
N TYR A 296 -5.14 3.89 -25.13
CA TYR A 296 -4.06 4.90 -25.22
C TYR A 296 -2.95 4.79 -24.17
N GLY A 297 -2.68 3.62 -23.61
CA GLY A 297 -1.51 3.39 -22.79
C GLY A 297 -1.71 3.62 -21.28
N ASN A 298 -0.61 3.78 -20.58
CA ASN A 298 -0.59 4.16 -19.18
C ASN A 298 -0.90 5.64 -19.06
N VAL A 299 -2.05 5.95 -18.51
CA VAL A 299 -2.60 7.30 -18.53
C VAL A 299 -2.43 8.04 -17.21
N SER A 300 -2.01 7.34 -16.17
CA SER A 300 -1.68 7.92 -14.87
C SER A 300 -0.58 7.12 -14.19
N VAL A 301 0.38 7.82 -13.57
CA VAL A 301 1.53 7.21 -12.90
C VAL A 301 1.82 7.99 -11.62
N ASN A 302 1.87 7.30 -10.49
CA ASN A 302 2.34 7.88 -9.23
C ASN A 302 3.86 7.79 -9.14
N THR A 303 4.46 8.80 -8.55
CA THR A 303 5.89 8.87 -8.23
C THR A 303 6.07 9.11 -6.75
N ILE A 304 6.98 8.39 -6.11
CA ILE A 304 7.30 8.60 -4.71
C ILE A 304 8.80 8.59 -4.53
N ARG A 305 9.30 9.67 -3.98
CA ARG A 305 10.69 9.79 -3.54
C ARG A 305 10.76 9.72 -2.02
N ARG A 306 11.72 8.96 -1.51
CA ARG A 306 11.96 8.78 -0.08
C ARG A 306 13.39 9.11 0.29
N ASP A 307 13.55 9.68 1.48
CA ASP A 307 14.84 9.83 2.12
C ASP A 307 14.76 9.39 3.59
N TYR A 308 15.08 8.13 3.82
CA TYR A 308 15.11 7.54 5.15
C TYR A 308 16.23 8.11 6.03
N GLY A 309 17.29 8.68 5.42
CA GLY A 309 18.35 9.36 6.15
C GLY A 309 17.89 10.58 6.95
N MET A 310 16.72 11.13 6.64
CA MET A 310 16.09 12.21 7.40
C MET A 310 15.24 11.72 8.58
N ALA A 311 15.11 10.41 8.81
CA ALA A 311 14.49 9.86 10.00
C ALA A 311 15.28 10.28 11.25
N THR A 312 14.58 10.53 12.35
CA THR A 312 15.18 11.05 13.60
C THR A 312 14.78 10.29 14.84
N SER A 313 13.78 9.41 14.75
CA SER A 313 13.54 8.41 15.80
C SER A 313 14.79 7.56 15.97
N ALA A 314 15.29 7.43 17.19
CA ALA A 314 16.51 6.67 17.45
C ALA A 314 16.37 5.20 17.00
N ASP A 315 15.21 4.62 17.27
CA ASP A 315 14.91 3.23 16.93
C ASP A 315 14.79 3.04 15.41
N ALA A 316 14.03 3.92 14.75
CA ALA A 316 13.84 3.85 13.30
C ALA A 316 15.09 4.21 12.49
N LYS A 317 15.88 5.17 12.97
CA LYS A 317 17.16 5.54 12.34
C LYS A 317 18.10 4.35 12.27
N PHE A 318 18.13 3.56 13.33
CA PHE A 318 18.98 2.37 13.38
C PHE A 318 18.50 1.30 12.38
N ASP A 319 17.19 1.03 12.36
CA ASP A 319 16.66 -0.07 11.56
C ASP A 319 16.51 0.28 10.06
N ILE A 320 16.00 1.46 9.75
CA ILE A 320 15.59 1.80 8.38
C ILE A 320 16.66 2.60 7.65
N ALA A 321 17.27 3.59 8.30
CA ALA A 321 18.27 4.43 7.66
C ALA A 321 19.56 3.65 7.40
N ASP A 322 20.02 2.84 8.35
CA ASP A 322 21.22 2.02 8.21
C ASP A 322 21.02 0.92 7.16
N ALA A 323 19.82 0.32 7.08
CA ALA A 323 19.49 -0.67 6.05
C ALA A 323 19.65 -0.14 4.62
N LYS A 324 19.49 1.18 4.41
CA LYS A 324 19.66 1.83 3.11
C LYS A 324 21.13 2.12 2.78
N GLU A 325 21.98 2.35 3.78
CA GLU A 325 23.40 2.70 3.56
C GLU A 325 24.24 1.54 3.03
N GLU A 326 23.80 0.30 3.16
CA GLU A 326 24.37 -0.82 2.45
C GLU A 326 24.06 -0.74 0.95
N ALA A 327 24.73 0.18 0.27
CA ALA A 327 24.48 0.54 -1.11
C ALA A 327 24.44 -0.68 -2.04
N GLY A 328 23.34 -0.82 -2.76
CA GLY A 328 23.15 -1.84 -3.79
C GLY A 328 22.57 -3.17 -3.29
N LYS A 329 22.32 -3.32 -1.99
CA LYS A 329 21.63 -4.50 -1.46
C LYS A 329 20.14 -4.23 -1.24
N PRO A 330 19.25 -5.18 -1.51
CA PRO A 330 17.86 -5.09 -1.11
C PRO A 330 17.76 -4.95 0.42
N ILE A 331 16.85 -4.10 0.91
CA ILE A 331 16.54 -3.98 2.35
C ILE A 331 16.07 -5.32 2.93
N THR A 332 15.59 -6.24 2.09
CA THR A 332 15.22 -7.62 2.46
C THR A 332 16.30 -8.43 3.18
N ASP A 333 17.57 -8.05 3.03
CA ASP A 333 18.68 -8.76 3.68
C ASP A 333 18.97 -8.26 5.11
N HIS A 334 18.26 -7.22 5.54
CA HIS A 334 18.47 -6.61 6.85
C HIS A 334 17.59 -7.26 7.91
N PRO A 335 18.13 -7.75 9.04
CA PRO A 335 17.34 -8.24 10.16
C PRO A 335 16.53 -7.08 10.77
N THR A 336 15.36 -7.38 11.32
CA THR A 336 14.68 -6.45 12.21
C THR A 336 15.31 -6.55 13.60
N TYR A 337 15.28 -5.44 14.32
CA TYR A 337 15.72 -5.36 15.70
C TYR A 337 14.52 -5.42 16.66
N ASP A 338 14.32 -4.38 17.47
CA ASP A 338 13.26 -4.35 18.48
C ASP A 338 11.87 -4.06 17.91
N GLN A 339 11.80 -3.62 16.66
CA GLN A 339 10.56 -3.19 16.04
C GLN A 339 10.39 -3.79 14.65
N ILE A 340 9.14 -3.98 14.26
CA ILE A 340 8.76 -4.29 12.88
C ILE A 340 7.96 -3.13 12.32
N TYR A 341 8.12 -2.91 11.01
CA TYR A 341 7.61 -1.73 10.35
C TYR A 341 6.68 -2.10 9.20
N VAL A 342 5.61 -1.33 9.07
CA VAL A 342 4.70 -1.41 7.94
C VAL A 342 4.44 -0.02 7.42
N GLU A 343 5.01 0.30 6.26
CA GLU A 343 4.82 1.56 5.56
C GLU A 343 3.97 1.33 4.31
N GLY A 344 3.07 2.24 4.01
CA GLY A 344 2.30 2.21 2.76
C GLY A 344 3.05 2.83 1.58
N MET A 345 2.40 2.85 0.43
CA MET A 345 2.87 3.50 -0.80
C MET A 345 4.26 2.99 -1.28
N GLY A 346 4.51 1.68 -1.15
CA GLY A 346 5.77 1.09 -1.60
C GLY A 346 6.99 1.44 -0.75
N GLY A 347 6.80 1.65 0.53
CA GLY A 347 7.89 1.86 1.49
C GLY A 347 8.42 0.57 2.09
N VAL A 348 8.85 0.63 3.32
CA VAL A 348 9.36 -0.52 4.08
C VAL A 348 8.20 -1.31 4.68
N VAL A 349 8.24 -2.62 4.49
CA VAL A 349 7.36 -3.59 5.12
C VAL A 349 8.19 -4.69 5.78
N THR A 350 7.56 -5.55 6.58
CA THR A 350 8.26 -6.63 7.27
C THR A 350 8.01 -7.97 6.60
N ALA A 351 9.08 -8.66 6.24
CA ALA A 351 9.03 -10.07 5.85
C ALA A 351 9.07 -10.94 7.10
N ILE A 352 8.15 -11.90 7.21
CA ILE A 352 8.02 -12.86 8.30
C ILE A 352 8.29 -14.25 7.73
N THR A 353 9.36 -14.90 8.18
CA THR A 353 9.77 -16.22 7.73
C THR A 353 9.57 -17.25 8.83
N PHE A 354 8.77 -18.26 8.59
CA PHE A 354 8.59 -19.37 9.53
C PHE A 354 9.85 -20.24 9.60
N ASP A 355 10.33 -20.51 10.82
CA ASP A 355 11.58 -21.19 11.05
C ASP A 355 11.38 -22.56 11.73
N LYS A 356 12.47 -23.32 11.85
CA LYS A 356 12.51 -24.70 12.35
C LYS A 356 11.68 -24.92 13.62
N PRO A 357 11.77 -24.07 14.68
CA PRO A 357 11.02 -24.27 15.91
C PRO A 357 9.49 -24.33 15.72
N PHE A 358 8.94 -23.64 14.69
CA PHE A 358 7.52 -23.73 14.38
C PHE A 358 7.11 -25.15 13.97
N PHE A 359 7.87 -25.79 13.12
CA PHE A 359 7.60 -27.15 12.66
C PHE A 359 7.88 -28.19 13.74
N ASP A 360 8.97 -28.01 14.49
CA ASP A 360 9.31 -28.88 15.60
C ASP A 360 8.21 -28.89 16.69
N ALA A 361 7.64 -27.73 17.00
CA ALA A 361 6.54 -27.62 17.95
C ALA A 361 5.30 -28.39 17.48
N LEU A 362 4.94 -28.31 16.22
CA LEU A 362 3.82 -29.07 15.67
C LEU A 362 4.08 -30.59 15.63
N GLU A 363 5.32 -31.00 15.35
CA GLU A 363 5.70 -32.42 15.46
C GLU A 363 5.64 -32.91 16.92
N ALA A 364 6.06 -32.09 17.87
CA ALA A 364 5.97 -32.41 19.29
C ALA A 364 4.51 -32.66 19.75
N GLU A 365 3.54 -31.92 19.21
CA GLU A 365 2.11 -32.15 19.48
C GLU A 365 1.63 -33.53 18.97
N ILE A 366 2.15 -34.00 17.82
CA ILE A 366 1.84 -35.34 17.32
C ILE A 366 2.46 -36.40 18.23
N VAL A 367 3.71 -36.19 18.66
CA VAL A 367 4.41 -37.11 19.59
C VAL A 367 3.65 -37.20 20.92
N ALA A 368 3.28 -36.07 21.50
CA ALA A 368 2.50 -36.01 22.74
C ALA A 368 1.10 -36.64 22.58
N GLY A 369 0.50 -36.49 21.39
CA GLY A 369 -0.76 -37.14 21.07
C GLY A 369 -0.69 -38.66 21.02
N ASN A 370 0.49 -39.22 20.69
CA ASN A 370 0.73 -40.64 20.61
C ASN A 370 1.08 -41.33 21.93
N GLU A 371 1.14 -40.57 23.03
CA GLU A 371 1.25 -41.16 24.35
C GLU A 371 0.06 -42.09 24.63
N GLY A 372 0.31 -43.32 25.10
CA GLY A 372 -0.74 -44.31 25.36
C GLY A 372 -1.12 -45.17 24.16
N ALA A 373 -0.18 -45.43 23.25
CA ALA A 373 -0.31 -46.34 22.09
C ALA A 373 -1.27 -45.85 20.98
N GLN A 374 -1.50 -44.56 20.89
CA GLN A 374 -2.14 -43.96 19.72
C GLN A 374 -1.17 -43.95 18.51
N ASN A 375 -1.70 -43.80 17.29
CA ASN A 375 -0.89 -43.78 16.08
C ASN A 375 -1.27 -42.62 15.17
N PHE A 376 -1.20 -41.41 15.70
CA PHE A 376 -1.42 -40.19 14.91
C PHE A 376 -0.21 -39.93 14.02
N LYS A 377 -0.44 -39.60 12.77
CA LYS A 377 0.59 -39.37 11.76
C LYS A 377 0.77 -37.93 11.35
N THR A 378 -0.30 -37.14 11.47
CA THR A 378 -0.30 -35.74 11.11
C THR A 378 -1.34 -34.96 11.91
N LEU A 379 -1.41 -33.66 11.66
CA LEU A 379 -2.43 -32.79 12.21
C LEU A 379 -3.13 -32.00 11.10
N ALA A 380 -4.40 -31.71 11.32
CA ALA A 380 -5.18 -30.79 10.52
C ALA A 380 -5.51 -29.56 11.37
N MET A 381 -5.12 -28.39 10.88
CA MET A 381 -5.35 -27.13 11.57
C MET A 381 -6.82 -26.71 11.38
N THR A 382 -7.50 -26.42 12.49
CA THR A 382 -8.90 -25.95 12.46
C THR A 382 -8.98 -24.44 12.65
N GLN A 383 -8.01 -23.87 13.37
CA GLN A 383 -7.85 -22.43 13.47
C GLN A 383 -6.41 -22.09 13.81
N VAL A 384 -5.81 -21.15 13.06
CA VAL A 384 -4.51 -20.56 13.37
C VAL A 384 -4.63 -19.06 13.35
N ARG A 385 -4.35 -18.42 14.47
CA ARG A 385 -4.37 -16.96 14.62
C ARG A 385 -2.99 -16.42 14.90
N MET A 386 -2.57 -15.45 14.10
CA MET A 386 -1.36 -14.66 14.31
C MET A 386 -1.76 -13.33 14.94
N SER A 387 -1.17 -13.01 16.08
CA SER A 387 -1.31 -11.71 16.74
C SER A 387 0.04 -11.00 16.73
N ILE A 388 0.05 -9.74 16.29
CA ILE A 388 1.25 -8.90 16.22
C ILE A 388 1.00 -7.68 17.10
N TYR A 389 1.86 -7.47 18.10
CA TYR A 389 1.62 -6.55 19.21
C TYR A 389 2.32 -5.21 19.01
N PHE A 390 1.69 -4.17 19.55
CA PHE A 390 2.35 -2.88 19.77
C PHE A 390 3.25 -2.96 21.01
N LYS A 391 4.27 -2.13 21.08
CA LYS A 391 5.11 -2.00 22.28
C LYS A 391 4.27 -1.63 23.50
N GLY A 392 4.52 -2.25 24.61
CA GLY A 392 3.74 -2.07 25.84
C GLY A 392 2.50 -2.95 25.95
N SER A 393 2.21 -3.78 24.95
CA SER A 393 1.10 -4.73 24.96
C SER A 393 1.44 -6.00 25.75
N ASN A 394 0.41 -6.69 26.24
CA ASN A 394 0.54 -7.99 26.91
C ASN A 394 -0.69 -8.86 26.59
N TYR A 395 -0.55 -10.20 26.69
CA TYR A 395 -1.68 -11.14 26.57
C TYR A 395 -2.73 -10.92 27.65
N ASP A 396 -2.27 -10.57 28.83
CA ASP A 396 -3.10 -10.16 29.97
C ASP A 396 -3.23 -8.63 29.92
N TRP A 397 -4.38 -8.15 29.52
CA TRP A 397 -4.66 -6.72 29.42
C TRP A 397 -4.47 -5.96 30.75
N THR A 398 -4.51 -6.65 31.89
CA THR A 398 -4.26 -6.04 33.21
C THR A 398 -2.78 -5.76 33.48
N LYS A 399 -1.89 -6.28 32.60
CA LYS A 399 -0.43 -6.15 32.70
C LYS A 399 0.16 -5.33 31.54
N LEU A 400 -0.64 -4.44 30.93
CA LEU A 400 -0.14 -3.53 29.92
C LEU A 400 0.89 -2.58 30.54
N THR A 401 2.08 -2.47 29.93
CA THR A 401 3.22 -1.75 30.52
C THR A 401 3.24 -0.27 30.17
N ASP A 402 2.91 0.10 28.94
CA ASP A 402 2.94 1.50 28.49
C ASP A 402 1.68 1.87 27.68
N MET A 403 0.56 1.99 28.37
CA MET A 403 -0.73 2.34 27.80
C MET A 403 -0.74 3.64 26.98
N PRO A 404 -0.18 4.76 27.47
CA PRO A 404 -0.19 6.01 26.70
C PRO A 404 0.56 5.90 25.38
N HIS A 405 1.74 5.27 25.37
CA HIS A 405 2.52 5.05 24.15
C HIS A 405 1.76 4.12 23.18
N MET A 406 1.28 3.00 23.66
CA MET A 406 0.53 2.03 22.86
C MET A 406 -0.71 2.64 22.19
N ILE A 407 -1.49 3.44 22.93
CA ILE A 407 -2.68 4.12 22.39
C ILE A 407 -2.25 5.12 21.31
N GLY A 408 -1.23 5.91 21.56
CA GLY A 408 -0.69 6.89 20.61
C GLY A 408 -0.21 6.24 19.32
N GLU A 409 0.45 5.08 19.39
CA GLU A 409 0.87 4.33 18.22
C GLU A 409 -0.32 3.70 17.46
N MET A 410 -1.31 3.14 18.17
CA MET A 410 -2.52 2.60 17.53
C MET A 410 -3.31 3.68 16.79
N ASP A 411 -3.37 4.90 17.32
CA ASP A 411 -4.11 6.01 16.71
C ASP A 411 -3.48 6.51 15.40
N LYS A 412 -2.16 6.39 15.28
CA LYS A 412 -1.41 6.74 14.06
C LYS A 412 -1.36 5.61 13.04
N SER A 413 -1.58 4.39 13.50
CA SER A 413 -1.35 3.19 12.72
C SER A 413 -2.48 2.92 11.73
N GLN A 414 -2.17 2.09 10.77
CA GLN A 414 -3.15 1.57 9.82
C GLN A 414 -4.24 0.81 10.56
N THR A 415 -5.47 1.01 10.16
CA THR A 415 -6.62 0.33 10.80
C THR A 415 -6.62 -1.17 10.54
N ARG A 416 -6.03 -1.60 9.42
CA ARG A 416 -6.00 -3.00 8.99
C ARG A 416 -4.70 -3.33 8.28
N LEU A 417 -4.13 -4.51 8.57
CA LEU A 417 -2.95 -5.06 7.90
C LEU A 417 -3.31 -6.26 7.02
N GLY A 418 -2.50 -6.44 5.99
CA GLY A 418 -2.53 -7.57 5.08
C GLY A 418 -1.28 -8.44 5.18
N LEU A 419 -1.44 -9.72 4.83
CA LEU A 419 -0.34 -10.67 4.66
C LEU A 419 -0.29 -11.15 3.22
N TYR A 420 0.91 -11.15 2.64
CA TYR A 420 1.14 -11.45 1.23
C TYR A 420 2.16 -12.56 1.07
N THR A 421 1.91 -13.48 0.15
CA THR A 421 2.91 -14.45 -0.31
C THR A 421 3.88 -13.83 -1.31
N ASN A 422 3.42 -12.78 -2.02
CA ASN A 422 4.24 -11.94 -2.88
C ASN A 422 3.77 -10.48 -2.79
N TYR A 423 4.58 -9.65 -2.17
CA TYR A 423 4.22 -8.24 -1.98
C TYR A 423 4.32 -7.40 -3.26
N LYS A 424 5.21 -7.74 -4.20
CA LYS A 424 5.36 -7.01 -5.48
C LYS A 424 4.12 -7.11 -6.35
N THR A 425 3.47 -8.27 -6.35
CA THR A 425 2.24 -8.53 -7.09
C THR A 425 0.98 -8.41 -6.24
N LEU A 426 1.12 -8.09 -4.96
CA LEU A 426 0.04 -8.01 -3.96
C LEU A 426 -0.76 -9.33 -3.86
N SER A 427 -0.07 -10.46 -4.06
CA SER A 427 -0.70 -11.77 -3.90
C SER A 427 -0.90 -12.07 -2.42
N ALA A 428 -2.12 -11.91 -1.93
CA ALA A 428 -2.48 -12.16 -0.54
C ALA A 428 -2.33 -13.64 -0.17
N ILE A 429 -2.26 -13.93 1.14
CA ILE A 429 -2.32 -15.31 1.64
C ILE A 429 -3.65 -15.97 1.30
N PRO A 430 -3.73 -17.32 1.23
CA PRO A 430 -4.95 -18.04 0.84
C PRO A 430 -6.18 -17.66 1.66
N ASP A 431 -6.01 -17.41 2.96
CA ASP A 431 -7.11 -17.07 3.88
C ASP A 431 -7.84 -15.78 3.48
N TYR A 432 -7.10 -14.76 3.04
CA TYR A 432 -7.67 -13.52 2.54
C TYR A 432 -8.21 -13.68 1.11
N ALA A 433 -7.41 -14.26 0.22
CA ALA A 433 -7.76 -14.41 -1.19
C ALA A 433 -9.03 -15.24 -1.37
N TYR A 434 -9.14 -16.37 -0.66
CA TYR A 434 -10.32 -17.23 -0.71
C TYR A 434 -11.58 -16.51 -0.22
N ALA A 435 -11.51 -15.82 0.92
CA ALA A 435 -12.65 -15.07 1.44
C ALA A 435 -13.12 -13.99 0.46
N TYR A 436 -12.17 -13.29 -0.17
CA TYR A 436 -12.45 -12.27 -1.17
C TYR A 436 -13.11 -12.84 -2.43
N GLU A 437 -12.54 -13.90 -3.01
CA GLU A 437 -13.04 -14.54 -4.23
C GLU A 437 -14.43 -15.16 -4.05
N GLN A 438 -14.73 -15.69 -2.86
CA GLN A 438 -16.02 -16.29 -2.55
C GLN A 438 -17.06 -15.28 -2.03
N ASN A 439 -16.76 -13.99 -2.03
CA ASN A 439 -17.60 -12.93 -1.46
C ASN A 439 -17.94 -13.16 0.03
N TYR A 440 -17.10 -13.88 0.76
CA TYR A 440 -17.21 -13.94 2.21
C TYR A 440 -16.69 -12.67 2.85
N SER A 441 -17.18 -12.37 4.04
CA SER A 441 -16.65 -11.24 4.81
C SER A 441 -15.18 -11.48 5.17
N THR A 442 -14.25 -10.78 4.52
CA THR A 442 -12.83 -10.83 4.88
C THR A 442 -12.57 -10.33 6.30
N THR A 443 -13.46 -9.49 6.84
CA THR A 443 -13.42 -9.05 8.24
C THR A 443 -13.57 -10.21 9.21
N LEU A 444 -14.48 -11.14 8.92
CA LEU A 444 -14.75 -12.30 9.78
C LEU A 444 -13.76 -13.45 9.51
N ALA A 445 -13.44 -13.70 8.24
CA ALA A 445 -12.62 -14.84 7.84
C ALA A 445 -11.12 -14.61 8.05
N TYR A 446 -10.64 -13.39 7.79
CA TYR A 446 -9.21 -13.05 7.91
C TYR A 446 -8.92 -12.14 9.11
N GLY A 447 -9.74 -11.12 9.34
CA GLY A 447 -9.50 -10.10 10.37
C GLY A 447 -8.51 -9.04 9.92
N GLY A 448 -7.36 -8.95 10.60
CA GLY A 448 -6.30 -7.98 10.32
C GLY A 448 -6.50 -6.62 10.97
N TYR A 449 -7.59 -6.39 11.68
CA TYR A 449 -7.88 -5.13 12.37
C TYR A 449 -7.16 -5.00 13.72
N ILE A 450 -6.97 -3.76 14.14
CA ILE A 450 -6.44 -3.46 15.47
C ILE A 450 -7.44 -3.93 16.53
N ASN A 451 -6.99 -4.80 17.42
CA ASN A 451 -7.66 -5.09 18.67
C ASN A 451 -7.17 -4.09 19.72
N ARG A 452 -7.91 -3.00 19.92
CA ARG A 452 -7.49 -1.89 20.80
C ARG A 452 -7.38 -2.31 22.27
N SER A 453 -8.19 -3.26 22.71
CA SER A 453 -8.15 -3.73 24.10
C SER A 453 -6.91 -4.58 24.41
N ARG A 454 -6.29 -5.15 23.40
CA ARG A 454 -5.07 -5.97 23.53
C ARG A 454 -3.83 -5.31 22.97
N GLY A 455 -3.97 -4.22 22.24
CA GLY A 455 -2.87 -3.53 21.57
C GLY A 455 -2.18 -4.41 20.52
N CYS A 456 -2.94 -5.06 19.65
CA CYS A 456 -2.40 -5.93 18.63
C CYS A 456 -3.28 -5.97 17.36
N TYR A 457 -2.68 -6.42 16.27
CA TYR A 457 -3.41 -6.90 15.10
C TYR A 457 -3.62 -8.41 15.23
N VAL A 458 -4.80 -8.90 14.82
CA VAL A 458 -5.11 -10.33 14.83
C VAL A 458 -5.56 -10.77 13.44
N MET A 459 -4.87 -11.77 12.88
CA MET A 459 -5.12 -12.31 11.55
C MET A 459 -5.32 -13.82 11.62
N ASP A 460 -6.33 -14.32 10.93
CA ASP A 460 -6.50 -15.76 10.71
C ASP A 460 -5.62 -16.20 9.54
N ILE A 461 -4.76 -17.17 9.77
CA ILE A 461 -3.81 -17.71 8.81
C ILE A 461 -3.95 -19.24 8.67
N THR A 462 -5.13 -19.79 8.95
CA THR A 462 -5.38 -21.23 9.03
C THR A 462 -5.03 -21.95 7.73
N GLY A 463 -5.51 -21.46 6.60
CA GLY A 463 -5.26 -22.06 5.29
C GLY A 463 -3.79 -21.95 4.88
N TYR A 464 -3.17 -20.82 5.15
CA TYR A 464 -1.74 -20.63 4.91
C TYR A 464 -0.89 -21.56 5.79
N ALA A 465 -1.14 -21.61 7.09
CA ALA A 465 -0.40 -22.45 8.02
C ALA A 465 -0.57 -23.95 7.70
N GLN A 466 -1.76 -24.39 7.31
CA GLN A 466 -2.00 -25.76 6.85
C GLN A 466 -1.20 -26.08 5.57
N SER A 467 -1.16 -25.14 4.62
CA SER A 467 -0.39 -25.31 3.38
C SER A 467 1.10 -25.39 3.66
N LEU A 468 1.59 -24.57 4.59
CA LEU A 468 2.98 -24.56 5.05
C LEU A 468 3.35 -25.91 5.71
N TRP A 469 2.50 -26.39 6.61
CA TRP A 469 2.67 -27.71 7.24
C TRP A 469 2.69 -28.84 6.22
N ASN A 470 1.76 -28.85 5.27
CA ASN A 470 1.73 -29.85 4.21
C ASN A 470 2.98 -29.82 3.35
N SER A 471 3.50 -28.64 3.03
CA SER A 471 4.76 -28.46 2.28
C SER A 471 5.96 -29.01 3.06
N TYR A 472 6.03 -28.74 4.36
CA TYR A 472 7.07 -29.30 5.23
C TYR A 472 7.01 -30.84 5.27
N ARG A 473 5.82 -31.41 5.47
CA ARG A 473 5.61 -32.87 5.48
C ARG A 473 6.02 -33.52 4.14
N SER A 474 5.70 -32.87 3.04
CA SER A 474 6.11 -33.32 1.70
C SER A 474 7.61 -33.29 1.52
N ALA A 475 8.28 -32.22 1.98
CA ALA A 475 9.73 -32.11 1.95
C ALA A 475 10.43 -33.21 2.78
N LYS A 476 9.91 -33.51 3.99
CA LYS A 476 10.41 -34.64 4.82
C LYS A 476 10.20 -35.99 4.16
N ALA A 477 9.08 -36.19 3.47
CA ALA A 477 8.80 -37.45 2.75
C ALA A 477 9.76 -37.63 1.55
N GLU A 478 10.15 -36.53 0.88
CA GLU A 478 11.08 -36.53 -0.25
C GLU A 478 12.53 -36.73 0.19
N LEU A 479 12.99 -36.01 1.22
CA LEU A 479 14.40 -35.97 1.63
C LEU A 479 14.77 -36.98 2.73
N GLY A 480 13.75 -37.53 3.41
CA GLY A 480 13.93 -38.42 4.57
C GLY A 480 13.59 -37.72 5.90
N ALA A 481 13.22 -38.55 6.90
CA ALA A 481 12.77 -38.04 8.21
C ALA A 481 13.87 -37.26 8.95
N ASP A 482 15.11 -37.60 8.77
CA ASP A 482 16.28 -37.02 9.44
C ASP A 482 17.04 -36.00 8.57
N ALA A 483 16.40 -35.49 7.50
CA ALA A 483 17.03 -34.53 6.60
C ALA A 483 17.40 -33.25 7.37
N PRO A 484 18.58 -32.66 7.10
CA PRO A 484 19.00 -31.41 7.71
C PRO A 484 18.04 -30.26 7.42
N TRP A 485 17.87 -29.37 8.40
CA TRP A 485 16.99 -28.20 8.24
C TRP A 485 17.34 -27.35 7.02
N ASP A 486 18.63 -27.17 6.74
CA ASP A 486 19.10 -26.39 5.59
C ASP A 486 18.63 -26.92 4.24
N GLU A 487 18.44 -28.24 4.12
CA GLU A 487 17.87 -28.86 2.92
C GLU A 487 16.34 -28.79 2.92
N LEU A 488 15.71 -29.03 4.07
CA LEU A 488 14.26 -28.99 4.22
C LEU A 488 13.70 -27.60 3.92
N LYS A 489 14.32 -26.54 4.47
CA LYS A 489 13.84 -25.16 4.33
C LYS A 489 13.75 -24.68 2.87
N GLU A 490 14.62 -25.20 1.99
CA GLU A 490 14.62 -24.86 0.55
C GLU A 490 13.44 -25.52 -0.22
N LYS A 491 12.92 -26.61 0.32
CA LYS A 491 11.78 -27.33 -0.26
C LYS A 491 10.42 -26.85 0.25
N ILE A 492 10.36 -26.15 1.37
CA ILE A 492 9.13 -25.65 1.96
C ILE A 492 8.69 -24.40 1.19
N LYS A 493 7.57 -24.52 0.47
CA LYS A 493 7.00 -23.43 -0.34
C LYS A 493 6.38 -22.34 0.53
N ASN A 494 6.57 -21.08 0.10
CA ASN A 494 5.96 -19.91 0.72
C ASN A 494 6.23 -19.77 2.23
N ARG A 495 7.43 -20.15 2.66
CA ARG A 495 7.86 -20.06 4.06
C ARG A 495 7.94 -18.61 4.56
N THR A 496 8.08 -17.65 3.66
CA THR A 496 8.09 -16.22 3.94
C THR A 496 6.79 -15.58 3.48
N ILE A 497 6.20 -14.76 4.34
CA ILE A 497 5.08 -13.86 4.04
C ILE A 497 5.49 -12.42 4.37
N TYR A 498 4.81 -11.48 3.75
CA TYR A 498 5.09 -10.05 3.88
C TYR A 498 3.94 -9.37 4.59
N LEU A 499 4.23 -8.67 5.68
CA LEU A 499 3.28 -7.86 6.43
C LEU A 499 3.25 -6.46 5.83
N GLY A 500 2.14 -6.08 5.28
CA GLY A 500 1.91 -4.78 4.65
C GLY A 500 0.55 -4.19 5.02
N PRO A 501 0.19 -3.03 4.47
CA PRO A 501 -1.18 -2.53 4.53
C PRO A 501 -2.14 -3.55 3.90
N GLU A 502 -3.40 -3.49 4.29
CA GLU A 502 -4.45 -4.29 3.65
C GLU A 502 -4.54 -3.99 2.13
N ALA A 503 -4.90 -4.99 1.33
CA ALA A 503 -4.79 -4.96 -0.13
C ALA A 503 -5.38 -3.71 -0.81
N TYR A 504 -6.51 -3.21 -0.30
CA TYR A 504 -7.13 -1.98 -0.82
C TYR A 504 -6.51 -0.69 -0.28
N SER A 505 -5.69 -0.79 0.76
CA SER A 505 -5.05 0.33 1.45
C SER A 505 -3.53 0.34 1.28
N VAL A 506 -3.00 -0.47 0.38
CA VAL A 506 -1.54 -0.57 0.15
C VAL A 506 -0.92 0.78 -0.24
N TYR A 507 -1.70 1.65 -0.84
CA TYR A 507 -1.32 3.01 -1.22
C TYR A 507 -1.64 4.07 -0.13
N THR A 508 -1.96 3.64 1.09
CA THR A 508 -2.19 4.56 2.21
C THR A 508 -0.91 5.30 2.60
N THR A 509 -1.06 6.52 3.08
CA THR A 509 0.03 7.32 3.63
C THR A 509 0.36 6.98 5.09
N THR A 510 -0.50 6.21 5.76
CA THR A 510 -0.30 5.78 7.14
C THR A 510 0.75 4.68 7.26
N TYR A 511 1.22 4.45 8.47
CA TYR A 511 2.22 3.44 8.77
C TYR A 511 1.94 2.81 10.15
N SER A 512 2.55 1.66 10.41
CA SER A 512 2.49 1.02 11.73
C SER A 512 3.89 0.65 12.18
N VAL A 513 4.17 0.87 13.47
CA VAL A 513 5.38 0.45 14.17
C VAL A 513 4.97 -0.49 15.29
N LEU A 514 5.45 -1.71 15.24
CA LEU A 514 5.02 -2.79 16.12
C LEU A 514 6.22 -3.37 16.84
N GLN A 515 5.97 -4.10 17.94
CA GLN A 515 7.01 -4.79 18.68
C GLN A 515 7.65 -5.87 17.81
N GLY A 516 8.96 -5.87 17.70
CA GLY A 516 9.75 -6.88 17.01
C GLY A 516 10.35 -7.91 17.96
N MET A 517 11.07 -8.86 17.38
CA MET A 517 11.86 -9.85 18.10
C MET A 517 13.32 -9.45 18.05
N THR A 518 13.95 -9.28 19.22
CA THR A 518 15.38 -8.98 19.26
C THR A 518 16.21 -10.16 18.75
N PRO A 519 17.45 -9.95 18.23
CA PRO A 519 18.33 -11.02 17.81
C PRO A 519 18.62 -12.04 18.92
N ASP A 520 18.66 -11.60 20.16
CA ASP A 520 18.99 -12.42 21.33
C ASP A 520 17.79 -13.17 21.93
N GLY A 521 16.61 -13.01 21.35
CA GLY A 521 15.38 -13.66 21.83
C GLY A 521 14.37 -12.66 22.39
N VAL A 522 13.42 -13.17 23.17
CA VAL A 522 12.32 -12.42 23.73
C VAL A 522 12.61 -12.10 25.21
N THR A 523 12.42 -10.84 25.61
CA THR A 523 12.49 -10.45 27.02
C THR A 523 11.12 -10.61 27.71
N GLU A 524 11.09 -10.54 29.05
CA GLU A 524 9.81 -10.61 29.80
C GLU A 524 8.85 -9.44 29.49
N GLU A 525 9.38 -8.33 29.00
CA GLU A 525 8.64 -7.12 28.65
C GLU A 525 8.10 -7.14 27.22
N ASP A 526 8.68 -7.99 26.36
CA ASP A 526 8.34 -8.06 24.94
C ASP A 526 7.20 -9.05 24.67
N VAL A 527 6.29 -8.64 23.81
CA VAL A 527 5.19 -9.47 23.30
C VAL A 527 5.11 -9.26 21.78
N PRO A 528 6.03 -9.86 20.99
CA PRO A 528 6.11 -9.56 19.56
C PRO A 528 5.00 -10.23 18.75
N ILE A 529 5.23 -11.45 18.31
CA ILE A 529 4.30 -12.23 17.46
C ILE A 529 3.88 -13.47 18.22
N LYS A 530 2.56 -13.67 18.34
CA LYS A 530 1.97 -14.87 18.94
C LYS A 530 1.18 -15.63 17.87
N ILE A 531 1.33 -16.95 17.85
CA ILE A 531 0.59 -17.85 16.96
C ILE A 531 -0.17 -18.86 17.81
N ASP A 532 -1.48 -18.77 17.79
CA ASP A 532 -2.38 -19.71 18.47
C ASP A 532 -2.84 -20.75 17.44
N VAL A 533 -2.60 -22.03 17.70
CA VAL A 533 -2.91 -23.14 16.80
C VAL A 533 -3.91 -24.08 17.47
N THR A 534 -5.09 -24.21 16.87
CA THR A 534 -6.07 -25.24 17.21
C THR A 534 -6.06 -26.29 16.09
N TYR A 535 -5.95 -27.55 16.45
CA TYR A 535 -5.75 -28.63 15.49
C TYR A 535 -6.47 -29.91 15.90
N ASN A 536 -6.66 -30.82 14.94
CA ASN A 536 -7.02 -32.21 15.16
C ASN A 536 -5.86 -33.12 14.77
N LEU A 537 -5.48 -34.03 15.64
CA LEU A 537 -4.57 -35.13 15.30
C LEU A 537 -5.27 -36.18 14.48
N ILE A 538 -4.64 -36.64 13.40
CA ILE A 538 -5.16 -37.58 12.43
C ILE A 538 -4.27 -38.83 12.36
N LYS A 539 -4.93 -40.02 12.40
CA LYS A 539 -4.25 -41.32 12.27
C LYS A 539 -3.78 -41.66 10.87
#